data_867b08f9223bea418aa1a9241e82b231
#
_entry.id   867b08f9223bea418aa1a9241e82b231
#
_cell.length_a   1.000
_cell.length_b   1.000
_cell.length_c   1.000
_cell.angle_alpha   90.00
_cell.angle_beta   90.00
_cell.angle_gamma   90.00
#
_symmetry.space_group_name_H-M   'P 1'
#
loop_
_entity.id
_entity.type
_entity.pdbx_description
1 polymer ?
#
loop_
_entity_poly.entity_id
_entity_poly.type
_entity_poly.pdbx_seq_one_letter_code
_entity_poly.pdbx_strand_id
1 'polypeptide(L)' 'MLEQLRKHFENLEEGTFVEDDKTGKGLEVLYEKDARLVATVDGVAVGLYYDMEKAFEWLLKPETETHIDLLYSYLHS' A
#
# COMPACT_ATOMS: atom_id res chain seq x y z
N MET A 1 10.32 6.37 11.51
CA MET A 1 9.54 6.28 10.28
C MET A 1 8.38 5.27 10.37
N LEU A 2 8.63 4.08 10.88
CA LEU A 2 7.58 3.07 11.03
C LEU A 2 6.46 3.53 11.98
N GLU A 3 6.79 4.17 13.09
CA GLU A 3 5.80 4.70 14.01
C GLU A 3 4.93 5.78 13.37
N GLN A 4 5.52 6.60 12.51
CA GLN A 4 4.80 7.64 11.79
C GLN A 4 3.79 7.02 10.82
N LEU A 5 4.17 5.95 10.16
CA LEU A 5 3.26 5.22 9.26
C LEU A 5 2.12 4.60 10.03
N ARG A 6 2.40 3.95 11.16
CA ARG A 6 1.36 3.36 12.00
C ARG A 6 0.36 4.40 12.46
N LYS A 7 0.86 5.55 12.88
CA LYS A 7 0.00 6.64 13.35
C LYS A 7 -0.83 7.21 12.21
N HIS A 8 -0.25 7.37 11.04
CA HIS A 8 -0.93 7.89 9.87
C HIS A 8 -2.08 7.00 9.43
N PHE A 9 -1.91 5.68 9.53
CA PHE A 9 -2.89 4.70 9.09
C PHE A 9 -3.69 4.06 10.24
N GLU A 10 -3.58 4.59 11.48
CA GLU A 10 -4.17 3.90 12.65
C GLU A 10 -5.68 3.71 12.56
N ASN A 11 -6.39 4.63 11.93
CA ASN A 11 -7.85 4.56 11.81
C ASN A 11 -8.32 3.95 10.49
N LEU A 12 -7.40 3.66 9.59
CA LEU A 12 -7.70 3.08 8.27
C LEU A 12 -8.84 3.81 7.55
N GLU A 13 -8.82 5.12 7.60
CA GLU A 13 -9.82 5.92 6.89
C GLU A 13 -9.61 5.80 5.38
N GLU A 14 -10.69 5.53 4.66
CA GLU A 14 -10.65 5.42 3.20
C GLU A 14 -10.06 6.68 2.59
N GLY A 15 -9.12 6.51 1.69
CA GLY A 15 -8.44 7.62 1.02
C GLY A 15 -7.18 8.10 1.71
N THR A 16 -6.87 7.57 2.92
CA THR A 16 -5.60 7.88 3.57
C THR A 16 -4.47 7.39 2.69
N PHE A 17 -3.49 8.26 2.41
CA PHE A 17 -2.46 7.99 1.41
C PHE A 17 -1.10 8.50 1.90
N VAL A 18 -0.05 7.78 1.52
CA VAL A 18 1.34 8.21 1.71
C VAL A 18 2.14 7.82 0.46
N GLU A 19 3.09 8.65 0.09
CA GLU A 19 3.95 8.36 -1.06
C GLU A 19 5.39 8.74 -0.73
N ASP A 20 6.32 7.86 -1.12
CA ASP A 20 7.75 8.12 -1.02
C ASP A 20 8.21 8.75 -2.33
N ASP A 21 8.64 10.01 -2.27
CA ASP A 21 9.07 10.77 -3.45
C ASP A 21 10.28 10.15 -4.17
N LYS A 22 11.11 9.43 -3.44
CA LYS A 22 12.33 8.86 -4.03
C LYS A 22 12.06 7.64 -4.91
N THR A 23 11.15 6.78 -4.46
CA THR A 23 10.85 5.54 -5.17
C THR A 23 9.56 5.61 -5.97
N GLY A 24 8.70 6.57 -5.67
CA GLY A 24 7.36 6.64 -6.24
C GLY A 24 6.37 5.67 -5.61
N LYS A 25 6.81 4.89 -4.60
CA LYS A 25 5.93 3.95 -3.91
C LYS A 25 4.92 4.69 -3.05
N GLY A 26 3.70 4.19 -3.00
CA GLY A 26 2.66 4.73 -2.16
C GLY A 26 1.78 3.64 -1.57
N LEU A 27 1.02 4.01 -0.55
CA LEU A 27 0.01 3.15 0.06
C LEU A 27 -1.25 3.98 0.23
N GLU A 28 -2.38 3.40 -0.14
CA GLU A 28 -3.68 4.04 0.00
C GLU A 28 -4.67 3.09 0.66
N VAL A 29 -5.47 3.59 1.58
CA VAL A 29 -6.51 2.80 2.24
C VAL A 29 -7.69 2.62 1.29
N LEU A 30 -8.05 1.36 1.05
CA LEU A 30 -9.18 0.98 0.22
C LEU A 30 -10.01 -0.06 0.96
N TYR A 31 -11.30 0.19 1.11
CA TYR A 31 -12.18 -0.70 1.84
C TYR A 31 -12.93 -1.70 0.95
N GLU A 32 -12.66 -1.69 -0.32
CA GLU A 32 -13.34 -2.60 -1.23
C GLU A 32 -12.90 -4.04 -0.96
N LYS A 33 -13.88 -4.93 -0.77
CA LYS A 33 -13.66 -6.37 -0.59
C LYS A 33 -12.66 -6.70 0.52
N ASP A 34 -12.75 -6.01 1.64
CA ASP A 34 -11.91 -6.21 2.81
C ASP A 34 -10.43 -5.87 2.60
N ALA A 35 -10.08 -5.32 1.46
CA ALA A 35 -8.73 -4.86 1.23
C ALA A 35 -8.44 -3.64 2.10
N ARG A 36 -7.26 -3.61 2.68
CA ARG A 36 -6.88 -2.52 3.58
C ARG A 36 -5.99 -1.49 2.92
N LEU A 37 -4.94 -1.94 2.24
CA LEU A 37 -3.98 -1.03 1.64
C LEU A 37 -3.66 -1.44 0.22
N VAL A 38 -3.74 -0.50 -0.69
CA VAL A 38 -3.30 -0.67 -2.08
C VAL A 38 -1.89 -0.11 -2.20
N ALA A 39 -0.97 -0.92 -2.71
CA ALA A 39 0.38 -0.49 -3.02
C ALA A 39 0.39 0.13 -4.42
N THR A 40 1.00 1.30 -4.53
CA THR A 40 1.11 2.00 -5.80
C THR A 40 2.57 2.31 -6.12
N VAL A 41 2.87 2.46 -7.41
CA VAL A 41 4.14 3.01 -7.88
C VAL A 41 3.80 4.07 -8.91
N ASP A 42 4.23 5.29 -8.66
CA ASP A 42 3.93 6.45 -9.51
C ASP A 42 2.43 6.62 -9.76
N GLY A 43 1.64 6.32 -8.74
CA GLY A 43 0.18 6.46 -8.81
C GLY A 43 -0.55 5.27 -9.44
N VAL A 44 0.18 4.25 -9.88
CA VAL A 44 -0.42 3.06 -10.51
C VAL A 44 -0.45 1.91 -9.51
N ALA A 45 -1.61 1.31 -9.28
CA ALA A 45 -1.76 0.18 -8.36
C ALA A 45 -0.93 -1.01 -8.83
N VAL A 46 -0.08 -1.53 -7.96
CA VAL A 46 0.80 -2.67 -8.26
C VAL A 46 0.62 -3.82 -7.29
N GLY A 47 -0.21 -3.67 -6.26
CA GLY A 47 -0.43 -4.75 -5.31
C GLY A 47 -1.47 -4.37 -4.28
N LEU A 48 -1.76 -5.35 -3.42
CA LEU A 48 -2.78 -5.22 -2.39
C LEU A 48 -2.28 -5.89 -1.12
N TYR A 49 -2.38 -5.19 0.00
CA TYR A 49 -1.97 -5.71 1.29
C TYR A 49 -3.14 -5.74 2.27
N TYR A 50 -3.34 -6.88 2.91
CA TYR A 50 -4.29 -7.03 4.00
C TYR A 50 -3.63 -6.82 5.36
N ASP A 51 -2.30 -6.88 5.41
CA ASP A 51 -1.50 -6.72 6.62
C ASP A 51 -0.71 -5.41 6.51
N MET A 52 -1.03 -4.47 7.41
CA MET A 52 -0.39 -3.16 7.41
C MET A 52 1.13 -3.23 7.59
N GLU A 53 1.61 -4.14 8.45
CA GLU A 53 3.04 -4.25 8.72
C GLU A 53 3.81 -4.67 7.47
N LYS A 54 3.24 -5.58 6.71
CA LYS A 54 3.84 -6.02 5.44
C LYS A 54 3.83 -4.91 4.41
N ALA A 55 2.75 -4.13 4.38
CA ALA A 55 2.67 -2.97 3.49
C ALA A 55 3.76 -1.95 3.82
N PHE A 56 3.97 -1.67 5.10
CA PHE A 56 5.00 -0.74 5.54
C PHE A 56 6.40 -1.25 5.20
N GLU A 57 6.65 -2.54 5.38
CA GLU A 57 7.93 -3.14 4.99
C GLU A 57 8.20 -2.93 3.51
N TRP A 58 7.19 -3.16 2.67
CA TRP A 58 7.33 -2.92 1.24
C TRP A 58 7.63 -1.46 0.93
N LEU A 59 6.90 -0.55 1.56
CA LEU A 59 7.07 0.89 1.33
C LEU A 59 8.48 1.35 1.69
N LEU A 60 9.03 0.80 2.77
CA LEU A 60 10.32 1.22 3.31
C LEU A 60 11.51 0.56 2.61
N LYS A 61 11.30 -0.40 1.71
CA LYS A 61 12.39 -1.00 0.95
C LYS A 61 12.98 0.03 -0.01
N PRO A 62 14.30 0.01 -0.22
CA PRO A 62 14.94 0.97 -1.12
C PRO A 62 14.65 0.73 -2.59
N GLU A 63 14.24 -0.47 -2.96
CA GLU A 63 13.96 -0.86 -4.34
C GLU A 63 12.46 -1.04 -4.58
N THR A 64 12.04 -0.83 -5.82
CA THR A 64 10.65 -1.00 -6.21
C THR A 64 10.38 -2.45 -6.56
N GLU A 65 9.30 -3.03 -5.98
CA GLU A 65 8.82 -4.36 -6.34
C GLU A 65 7.42 -4.23 -6.91
N THR A 66 7.08 -5.10 -7.84
CA THR A 66 5.72 -5.21 -8.34
C THR A 66 5.04 -6.42 -7.69
N HIS A 67 3.74 -6.32 -7.48
CA HIS A 67 2.94 -7.37 -6.86
C HIS A 67 1.87 -7.82 -7.84
N ILE A 68 2.32 -8.29 -9.01
CA ILE A 68 1.43 -8.64 -10.13
C ILE A 68 0.38 -9.66 -9.70
N ASP A 69 0.78 -10.67 -8.94
CA ASP A 69 -0.16 -11.71 -8.50
C ASP A 69 -1.23 -11.16 -7.57
N LEU A 70 -0.85 -10.24 -6.67
CA LEU A 70 -1.80 -9.62 -5.78
C LEU A 70 -2.76 -8.71 -6.54
N LEU A 71 -2.24 -7.95 -7.47
CA LEU A 71 -3.05 -7.07 -8.31
C LEU A 71 -4.02 -7.89 -9.16
N TYR A 72 -3.55 -9.00 -9.71
CA TYR A 72 -4.40 -9.91 -10.49
C TYR A 72 -5.55 -10.43 -9.63
N SER A 73 -5.25 -10.89 -8.41
CA SER A 73 -6.27 -11.37 -7.48
C SER A 73 -7.30 -10.27 -7.15
N TYR A 74 -6.85 -9.05 -6.96
CA TYR A 74 -7.71 -7.92 -6.69
C TYR A 74 -8.67 -7.66 -7.85
N LEU A 75 -8.14 -7.65 -9.07
CA LEU A 75 -8.95 -7.35 -10.26
C LEU A 75 -9.95 -8.46 -10.60
N HIS A 76 -9.67 -9.69 -10.20
CA HIS A 76 -10.51 -10.85 -10.54
C HIS A 76 -11.27 -11.45 -9.35
N SER A 77 -11.23 -10.79 -8.21
CA SER A 77 -11.94 -11.26 -7.01
C SER A 77 -13.42 -10.88 -6.98
#